data_ca68c0ac4c4c6e09c2f914c9bfa2dc77
#
_entry.id   ca68c0ac4c4c6e09c2f914c9bfa2dc77
#
_cell.length_a   1.000
_cell.length_b   1.000
_cell.length_c   1.000
_cell.angle_alpha   90.00
_cell.angle_beta   90.00
_cell.angle_gamma   90.00
#
_symmetry.space_group_name_H-M   'P 1'
#
loop_
_entity.id
_entity.type
_entity.pdbx_description
1 polymer ?
#
loop_
_entity_poly.entity_id
_entity_poly.type
_entity_poly.pdbx_seq_one_letter_code
_entity_poly.pdbx_strand_id
1 'polypeptide(L)'
;GGMAQALGYTVCEEMPYDDEGSLLVRRFGDLNIFQAEEMPELQAILVPTYEPTGPFGAKAVAEIPMDGVAPAVGNAIYHAVGVRLTDLPVTPEKVLRALEEKESTPC
;
A
#
# COMPACT_ATOMS: atom_id res chain seq x y z
N GLY A 1 1.90 -10.77 7.82
CA GLY A 1 2.95 -9.73 7.80
C GLY A 1 3.02 -8.99 6.49
N GLY A 2 3.03 -9.69 5.35
CA GLY A 2 3.12 -9.06 4.03
C GLY A 2 1.97 -8.10 3.72
N MET A 3 0.75 -8.45 4.09
CA MET A 3 -0.40 -7.56 3.94
C MET A 3 -0.27 -6.28 4.77
N ALA A 4 0.18 -6.40 6.02
CA ALA A 4 0.41 -5.26 6.90
C ALA A 4 1.51 -4.33 6.36
N GLN A 5 2.61 -4.89 5.90
CA GLN A 5 3.71 -4.15 5.29
C GLN A 5 3.26 -3.42 4.02
N ALA A 6 2.54 -4.08 3.15
CA ALA A 6 2.05 -3.50 1.91
C ALA A 6 0.99 -2.41 2.15
N LEU A 7 0.16 -2.57 3.18
CA LEU A 7 -0.78 -1.53 3.56
C LEU A 7 -0.03 -0.25 3.99
N GLY A 8 1.03 -0.39 4.77
CA GLY A 8 1.87 0.73 5.20
C GLY A 8 2.43 1.52 4.02
N TYR A 9 3.17 0.89 3.11
CA TYR A 9 3.73 1.63 1.97
C TYR A 9 2.66 2.14 0.99
N THR A 10 1.48 1.53 1.00
CA THR A 10 0.39 1.99 0.12
C THR A 10 -0.20 3.30 0.59
N VAL A 11 -0.39 3.51 1.90
CA VAL A 11 -1.21 4.63 2.40
C VAL A 11 -0.47 5.66 3.25
N CYS A 12 0.68 5.33 3.83
CA CYS A 12 1.32 6.25 4.78
C CYS A 12 2.85 6.27 4.81
N GLU A 13 3.54 5.20 4.45
CA GLU A 13 5.00 5.18 4.52
C GLU A 13 5.63 5.98 3.38
N GLU A 14 6.50 6.90 3.72
CA GLU A 14 7.21 7.72 2.74
C GLU A 14 8.64 8.02 3.19
N MET A 15 9.56 8.03 2.24
CA MET A 15 10.94 8.45 2.42
C MET A 15 11.20 9.74 1.64
N PRO A 16 10.81 10.91 2.19
CA PRO A 16 10.99 12.18 1.51
C PRO A 16 12.47 12.61 1.50
N TYR A 17 12.88 13.20 0.40
CA TYR A 17 14.21 13.78 0.21
C TYR A 17 14.10 15.28 -0.02
N ASP A 18 15.12 16.03 0.41
CA ASP A 18 15.24 17.44 0.08
C ASP A 18 15.79 17.64 -1.35
N ASP A 19 15.89 18.89 -1.77
CA ASP A 19 16.37 19.24 -3.12
C ASP A 19 17.85 18.86 -3.34
N GLU A 20 18.62 18.68 -2.27
CA GLU A 20 20.01 18.22 -2.29
C GLU A 20 20.13 16.70 -2.28
N GLY A 21 19.03 15.98 -2.19
CA GLY A 21 18.98 14.52 -2.16
C GLY A 21 19.24 13.91 -0.79
N SER A 22 19.17 14.70 0.28
CA SER A 22 19.29 14.20 1.64
C SER A 22 17.96 13.69 2.16
N LEU A 23 18.00 12.50 2.80
CA LEU A 23 16.81 11.90 3.39
C LEU A 23 16.34 12.70 4.62
N LEU A 24 15.09 13.13 4.61
CA LEU A 24 14.48 13.89 5.71
C LEU A 24 14.04 13.03 6.89
N VAL A 25 13.82 11.74 6.67
CA VAL A 25 13.48 10.76 7.70
C VAL A 25 14.77 10.27 8.37
N ARG A 26 14.81 10.32 9.71
CA ARG A 26 16.00 9.94 10.48
C ARG A 26 15.78 8.75 11.41
N ARG A 27 14.53 8.42 11.69
CA ARG A 27 14.15 7.33 12.62
C ARG A 27 12.96 6.58 12.04
N PHE A 28 12.78 5.33 12.45
CA PHE A 28 11.63 4.53 12.03
C PHE A 28 10.28 5.18 12.37
N GLY A 29 10.18 5.89 13.48
CA GLY A 29 8.96 6.63 13.83
C GLY A 29 8.57 7.75 12.85
N ASP A 30 9.56 8.27 12.11
CA ASP A 30 9.31 9.32 11.11
C ASP A 30 8.80 8.75 9.77
N LEU A 31 8.86 7.43 9.59
CA LEU A 31 8.39 6.74 8.37
C LEU A 31 6.88 6.52 8.33
N ASN A 32 6.17 6.77 9.42
CA ASN A 32 4.73 6.51 9.57
C ASN A 32 4.36 5.03 9.35
N ILE A 33 5.19 4.12 9.86
CA ILE A 33 4.88 2.68 9.84
C ILE A 33 3.66 2.42 10.73
N PHE A 34 2.71 1.62 10.24
CA PHE A 34 1.51 1.26 11.00
C PHE A 34 1.84 0.68 12.36
N GLN A 35 1.18 1.19 13.37
CA GLN A 35 1.19 0.65 14.73
C GLN A 35 0.12 -0.45 14.88
N ALA A 36 0.24 -1.28 15.90
CA ALA A 36 -0.69 -2.39 16.11
C ALA A 36 -2.16 -1.95 16.25
N GLU A 37 -2.38 -0.80 16.87
CA GLU A 37 -3.71 -0.22 17.06
C GLU A 37 -4.34 0.37 15.79
N GLU A 38 -3.54 0.65 14.79
CA GLU A 38 -3.98 1.19 13.49
C GLU A 38 -4.33 0.09 12.49
N MET A 39 -3.95 -1.14 12.78
CA MET A 39 -4.14 -2.26 11.87
C MET A 39 -5.62 -2.63 11.74
N PRO A 40 -6.13 -2.78 10.49
CA PRO A 40 -7.46 -3.33 10.28
C PRO A 40 -7.50 -4.82 10.60
N GLU A 41 -8.69 -5.38 10.66
CA GLU A 41 -8.85 -6.83 10.71
C GLU A 41 -8.25 -7.48 9.45
N LEU A 42 -7.35 -8.43 9.65
CA LEU A 42 -6.70 -9.16 8.57
C LEU A 42 -7.08 -10.63 8.62
N GLN A 43 -7.53 -11.15 7.50
CA GLN A 43 -7.83 -12.57 7.33
C GLN A 43 -6.88 -13.18 6.30
N ALA A 44 -6.15 -14.21 6.67
CA ALA A 44 -5.30 -14.96 5.76
C ALA A 44 -5.93 -16.32 5.44
N ILE A 45 -6.13 -16.59 4.16
CA ILE A 45 -6.62 -17.88 3.66
C ILE A 45 -5.48 -18.54 2.90
N LEU A 46 -5.03 -19.70 3.40
CA LEU A 46 -3.98 -20.46 2.75
C LEU A 46 -4.59 -21.39 1.71
N VAL A 47 -4.18 -21.25 0.46
CA VAL A 47 -4.57 -22.14 -0.62
C VAL A 47 -3.40 -23.12 -0.86
N PRO A 48 -3.51 -24.38 -0.43
CA PRO A 48 -2.43 -25.34 -0.58
C PRO A 48 -2.23 -25.66 -2.09
N THR A 49 -0.99 -25.58 -2.52
CA THR A 49 -0.55 -25.94 -3.87
C THR A 49 0.74 -26.73 -3.79
N TYR A 50 1.09 -27.41 -4.86
CA TYR A 50 2.31 -28.20 -4.97
C TYR A 50 3.10 -27.78 -6.20
N GLU A 51 4.39 -27.49 -6.00
CA GLU A 51 5.32 -27.14 -7.07
C GLU A 51 6.32 -28.29 -7.29
N PRO A 52 6.24 -29.01 -8.40
CA PRO A 52 7.07 -30.20 -8.61
C PRO A 52 8.57 -29.88 -8.72
N THR A 53 8.94 -28.65 -9.06
CA THR A 53 10.35 -28.23 -9.16
C THR A 53 10.92 -27.70 -7.83
N GLY A 54 10.06 -27.47 -6.85
CA GLY A 54 10.45 -27.00 -5.53
C GLY A 54 10.77 -28.16 -4.56
N PRO A 55 11.57 -27.91 -3.52
CA PRO A 55 11.88 -28.93 -2.52
C PRO A 55 10.60 -29.30 -1.76
N PHE A 56 10.25 -30.59 -1.77
CA PHE A 56 9.03 -31.13 -1.14
C PHE A 56 7.72 -30.45 -1.64
N GLY A 57 7.74 -29.87 -2.82
CA GLY A 57 6.60 -29.12 -3.35
C GLY A 57 6.40 -27.72 -2.77
N ALA A 58 7.37 -27.21 -2.02
CA ALA A 58 7.28 -25.92 -1.37
C ALA A 58 7.33 -24.75 -2.34
N LYS A 59 6.62 -23.68 -2.01
CA LYS A 59 6.58 -22.40 -2.72
C LYS A 59 6.84 -21.25 -1.75
N ALA A 60 7.36 -20.15 -2.26
CA ALA A 60 7.47 -18.91 -1.50
C ALA A 60 6.08 -18.36 -1.18
N VAL A 61 5.93 -17.70 -0.03
CA VAL A 61 4.67 -17.10 0.41
C VAL A 61 4.86 -15.73 1.09
N ALA A 62 6.07 -15.40 1.52
CA ALA A 62 6.29 -14.21 2.35
C ALA A 62 6.03 -12.89 1.61
N GLU A 63 6.43 -12.78 0.35
CA GLU A 63 6.31 -11.56 -0.45
C GLU A 63 5.02 -11.51 -1.27
N ILE A 64 4.47 -12.64 -1.63
CA ILE A 64 3.26 -12.73 -2.47
C ILE A 64 2.06 -11.94 -1.89
N PRO A 65 1.78 -11.95 -0.58
CA PRO A 65 0.70 -11.16 -0.02
C PRO A 65 0.84 -9.64 -0.19
N MET A 66 2.02 -9.15 -0.56
CA MET A 66 2.27 -7.72 -0.78
C MET A 66 1.75 -7.24 -2.14
N ASP A 67 1.71 -8.11 -3.15
CA ASP A 67 1.46 -7.71 -4.53
C ASP A 67 0.04 -7.17 -4.77
N GLY A 68 -0.93 -7.68 -4.04
CA GLY A 68 -2.33 -7.37 -4.24
C GLY A 68 -2.87 -6.18 -3.42
N VAL A 69 -2.16 -5.71 -2.40
CA VAL A 69 -2.71 -4.72 -1.45
C VAL A 69 -2.84 -3.34 -2.08
N ALA A 70 -1.79 -2.81 -2.69
CA ALA A 70 -1.83 -1.48 -3.31
C ALA A 70 -2.92 -1.37 -4.39
N PRO A 71 -3.02 -2.30 -5.36
CA PRO A 71 -4.11 -2.26 -6.34
C PRO A 71 -5.50 -2.45 -5.71
N ALA A 72 -5.63 -3.26 -4.66
CA ALA A 72 -6.89 -3.43 -3.95
C ALA A 72 -7.34 -2.12 -3.27
N VAL A 73 -6.43 -1.43 -2.60
CA VAL A 73 -6.70 -0.12 -2.00
C VAL A 73 -7.06 0.92 -3.07
N GLY A 74 -6.31 0.96 -4.17
CA GLY A 74 -6.60 1.85 -5.30
C GLY A 74 -8.00 1.61 -5.88
N ASN A 75 -8.40 0.36 -6.03
CA ASN A 75 -9.74 -0.01 -6.49
C ASN A 75 -10.82 0.35 -5.46
N ALA A 76 -10.54 0.17 -4.17
CA ALA A 76 -11.48 0.56 -3.11
C ALA A 76 -11.74 2.07 -3.10
N ILE A 77 -10.69 2.88 -3.26
CA ILE A 77 -10.80 4.34 -3.36
C ILE A 77 -11.62 4.73 -4.60
N TYR A 78 -11.30 4.13 -5.74
CA TYR A 78 -12.08 4.38 -6.96
C TYR A 78 -13.56 4.02 -6.78
N HIS A 79 -13.84 2.90 -6.14
CA HIS A 79 -15.20 2.45 -5.88
C HIS A 79 -15.95 3.40 -4.94
N ALA A 80 -15.24 3.96 -3.97
CA ALA A 80 -15.84 4.89 -3.00
C ALA A 80 -16.07 6.29 -3.57
N VAL A 81 -15.14 6.84 -4.32
CA VAL A 81 -15.14 8.27 -4.69
C VAL A 81 -14.85 8.54 -6.18
N GLY A 82 -14.55 7.51 -6.97
CA GLY A 82 -14.40 7.61 -8.42
C GLY A 82 -13.12 8.31 -8.88
N VAL A 83 -12.05 8.29 -8.08
CA VAL A 83 -10.76 8.83 -8.47
C VAL A 83 -9.70 7.73 -8.56
N ARG A 84 -8.77 7.85 -9.50
CA ARG A 84 -7.61 6.97 -9.66
C ARG A 84 -6.35 7.71 -9.24
N LEU A 85 -5.59 7.08 -8.34
CA LEU A 85 -4.30 7.58 -7.89
C LEU A 85 -3.22 6.60 -8.32
N THR A 86 -2.14 7.12 -8.89
CA THR A 86 -1.05 6.34 -9.48
C THR A 86 0.28 6.49 -8.74
N ASP A 87 0.32 7.36 -7.74
CA ASP A 87 1.50 7.64 -6.94
C ASP A 87 1.30 7.17 -5.50
N LEU A 88 2.22 6.37 -5.01
CA LEU A 88 2.27 5.93 -3.60
C LEU A 88 3.17 6.86 -2.77
N PRO A 89 2.89 7.00 -1.48
CA PRO A 89 1.70 6.52 -0.77
C PRO A 89 0.44 7.29 -1.17
N VAL A 90 -0.71 6.64 -1.07
CA VAL A 90 -2.01 7.25 -1.31
C VAL A 90 -2.44 8.00 -0.05
N THR A 91 -1.96 9.20 0.12
CA THR A 91 -2.24 10.03 1.28
C THR A 91 -3.62 10.70 1.21
N PRO A 92 -4.21 11.11 2.35
CA PRO A 92 -5.46 11.86 2.36
C PRO A 92 -5.39 13.14 1.50
N GLU A 93 -4.25 13.82 1.47
CA GLU A 93 -4.03 15.03 0.68
C GLU A 93 -4.09 14.75 -0.82
N LYS A 94 -3.52 13.64 -1.27
CA LYS A 94 -3.60 13.22 -2.69
C LYS A 94 -5.03 12.88 -3.10
N VAL A 95 -5.78 12.21 -2.22
CA VAL A 95 -7.20 11.91 -2.47
C VAL A 95 -8.01 13.20 -2.56
N LEU A 96 -7.79 14.12 -1.64
CA LEU A 96 -8.47 15.42 -1.62
C LEU A 96 -8.21 16.20 -2.92
N ARG A 97 -6.96 16.32 -3.35
CA ARG A 97 -6.61 16.97 -4.62
C ARG A 97 -7.28 16.32 -5.82
N ALA A 98 -7.27 15.00 -5.88
CA ALA A 98 -7.92 14.28 -6.98
C ALA A 98 -9.44 14.51 -7.01
N LEU A 99 -10.08 14.63 -5.85
CA LEU A 99 -11.50 14.98 -5.76
C LEU A 99 -11.78 16.40 -6.22
N GLU A 100 -10.95 17.37 -5.82
CA GLU A 100 -11.06 18.76 -6.25
C GLU A 100 -10.89 18.88 -7.77
N GLU A 101 -9.90 18.21 -8.35
CA GLU A 101 -9.68 18.17 -9.80
C GLU A 101 -10.87 17.54 -10.54
N LYS A 102 -11.43 16.46 -10.01
CA LYS A 102 -12.61 15.82 -10.58
C LYS A 102 -13.83 16.73 -10.57
N GLU A 103 -14.07 17.48 -9.48
CA GLU A 103 -15.19 18.42 -9.37
C GLU A 103 -15.02 19.65 -10.28
N SER A 104 -13.78 20.09 -10.48
CA SER A 104 -13.46 21.25 -11.32
C SER A 104 -13.42 20.94 -12.82
N THR A 105 -13.39 19.65 -13.21
CA THR A 105 -13.41 19.25 -14.61
C THR A 105 -14.86 19.15 -15.09
N PRO A 106 -15.36 20.03 -15.98
CA PRO A 106 -16.70 19.92 -16.52
C PRO A 106 -16.80 18.64 -17.36
N CYS A 107 -17.88 17.90 -17.16
CA CYS A 107 -18.22 16.74 -17.99
C CYS A 107 -18.50 17.15 -19.45
#